data_c546ae722c62bb38988c1856e80d9de8
#
_entry.id   c546ae722c62bb38988c1856e80d9de8
#
_cell.length_a   1.000
_cell.length_b   1.000
_cell.length_c   1.000
_cell.angle_alpha   90.00
_cell.angle_beta   90.00
_cell.angle_gamma   90.00
#
_symmetry.space_group_name_H-M   'P 1'
#
loop_
_entity.id
_entity.type
_entity.pdbx_description
1 polymer ?
#
loop_
_entity_poly.entity_id
_entity_poly.type
_entity_poly.pdbx_seq_one_letter_code
_entity_poly.pdbx_strand_id
1 'polypeptide(L)'
;MTSQEANSIPLGDILSHYGYEPSRRYGGYDMYRSPFRSDTSPSFKVFREENRWYDFGDGTYGRAGDLVMRVENCSFPQAMKELGRMRTSPQLSMPSIRKPETVSGRLPAAAPMTVLKVIPVQNRHLLDYAASRGIDGEIVRKYCVEVHSCFERNPREKYALGFAND
;
A
#
# COMPACT_ATOMS: atom_id res chain seq x y z
N MET A 1 -13.54 -24.86 -10.62
CA MET A 1 -12.31 -24.24 -10.13
C MET A 1 -12.28 -24.32 -8.61
N THR A 2 -11.18 -24.77 -8.05
CA THR A 2 -10.95 -24.80 -6.60
C THR A 2 -10.43 -23.44 -6.10
N SER A 3 -10.55 -23.16 -4.79
CA SER A 3 -9.97 -21.96 -4.19
C SER A 3 -8.45 -21.86 -4.38
N GLN A 4 -7.76 -23.00 -4.40
CA GLN A 4 -6.32 -23.05 -4.62
C GLN A 4 -5.95 -22.66 -6.03
N GLU A 5 -6.68 -23.13 -7.04
CA GLU A 5 -6.51 -22.73 -8.44
C GLU A 5 -6.83 -21.24 -8.64
N ALA A 6 -7.88 -20.73 -7.99
CA ALA A 6 -8.23 -19.31 -8.02
C ALA A 6 -7.11 -18.44 -7.44
N ASN A 7 -6.53 -18.85 -6.32
CA ASN A 7 -5.45 -18.14 -5.67
C ASN A 7 -4.09 -18.24 -6.41
N SER A 8 -3.98 -19.06 -7.45
CA SER A 8 -2.81 -19.07 -8.32
C SER A 8 -2.84 -18.00 -9.43
N ILE A 9 -4.00 -17.40 -9.66
CA ILE A 9 -4.14 -16.29 -10.62
C ILE A 9 -3.56 -15.02 -9.98
N PRO A 10 -2.58 -14.35 -10.61
CA PRO A 10 -2.04 -13.11 -10.05
C PRO A 10 -3.12 -12.04 -9.90
N LEU A 11 -3.18 -11.42 -8.73
CA LEU A 11 -4.15 -10.35 -8.46
C LEU A 11 -4.00 -9.15 -9.41
N GLY A 12 -2.77 -8.88 -9.86
CA GLY A 12 -2.52 -7.84 -10.87
C GLY A 12 -3.24 -8.11 -12.18
N ASP A 13 -3.30 -9.37 -12.63
CA ASP A 13 -3.97 -9.76 -13.86
C ASP A 13 -5.49 -9.64 -13.72
N ILE A 14 -6.02 -10.02 -12.55
CA ILE A 14 -7.45 -9.85 -12.25
C ILE A 14 -7.82 -8.36 -12.24
N LEU A 15 -7.01 -7.52 -11.60
CA LEU A 15 -7.25 -6.07 -11.57
C LEU A 15 -7.16 -5.45 -12.96
N SER A 16 -6.17 -5.84 -13.78
CA SER A 16 -6.06 -5.40 -15.18
C SER A 16 -7.26 -5.83 -16.01
N HIS A 17 -7.81 -7.03 -15.79
CA HIS A 17 -9.03 -7.48 -16.45
C HIS A 17 -10.22 -6.55 -16.17
N TYR A 18 -10.31 -6.01 -14.95
CA TYR A 18 -11.31 -5.01 -14.56
C TYR A 18 -10.93 -3.57 -14.92
N GLY A 19 -9.81 -3.35 -15.62
CA GLY A 19 -9.35 -2.03 -16.05
C GLY A 19 -8.62 -1.23 -14.98
N TYR A 20 -8.20 -1.86 -13.88
CA TYR A 20 -7.40 -1.22 -12.83
C TYR A 20 -5.92 -1.42 -13.09
N GLU A 21 -5.20 -0.32 -13.25
CA GLU A 21 -3.74 -0.33 -13.39
C GLU A 21 -3.06 0.17 -12.11
N PRO A 22 -1.85 -0.35 -11.80
CA PRO A 22 -1.14 0.10 -10.63
C PRO A 22 -0.70 1.55 -10.75
N SER A 23 -1.05 2.35 -9.76
CA SER A 23 -0.61 3.76 -9.67
C SER A 23 0.89 3.86 -9.34
N ARG A 24 1.43 2.89 -8.61
CA ARG A 24 2.85 2.79 -8.27
C ARG A 24 3.25 1.34 -8.08
N ARG A 25 4.46 0.99 -8.50
CA ARG A 25 5.06 -0.34 -8.32
C ARG A 25 6.28 -0.25 -7.41
N TYR A 26 6.39 -1.20 -6.48
CA TYR A 26 7.50 -1.34 -5.53
C TYR A 26 8.11 -2.74 -5.66
N GLY A 27 9.23 -3.01 -4.99
CA GLY A 27 9.92 -4.28 -5.10
C GLY A 27 9.06 -5.52 -4.81
N GLY A 28 8.25 -5.51 -3.73
CA GLY A 28 7.42 -6.66 -3.33
C GLY A 28 5.92 -6.46 -3.48
N TYR A 29 5.45 -5.25 -3.81
CA TYR A 29 4.03 -4.94 -3.88
C TYR A 29 3.71 -3.83 -4.88
N ASP A 30 2.44 -3.75 -5.27
CA ASP A 30 1.89 -2.71 -6.13
C ASP A 30 0.80 -1.93 -5.38
N MET A 31 0.71 -0.63 -5.65
CA MET A 31 -0.32 0.24 -5.10
C MET A 31 -1.30 0.64 -6.20
N TYR A 32 -2.58 0.46 -5.90
CA TYR A 32 -3.70 0.80 -6.77
C TYR A 32 -4.63 1.82 -6.07
N ARG A 33 -5.47 2.48 -6.82
CA ARG A 33 -6.69 3.07 -6.27
C ARG A 33 -7.65 1.93 -5.94
N SER A 34 -8.45 2.08 -4.88
CA SER A 34 -9.37 1.01 -4.49
C SER A 34 -10.35 0.68 -5.62
N PRO A 35 -10.53 -0.61 -5.95
CA PRO A 35 -11.55 -1.04 -6.92
C PRO A 35 -12.98 -1.00 -6.33
N PHE A 36 -13.11 -0.75 -5.03
CA PHE A 36 -14.38 -0.82 -4.31
C PHE A 36 -15.05 0.53 -4.09
N ARG A 37 -14.31 1.62 -4.33
CA ARG A 37 -14.78 2.99 -4.14
C ARG A 37 -14.01 3.99 -4.99
N SER A 38 -14.53 5.19 -5.09
CA SER A 38 -13.79 6.30 -5.73
C SER A 38 -12.68 6.81 -4.81
N ASP A 39 -11.43 6.52 -5.18
CA ASP A 39 -10.24 6.97 -4.45
C ASP A 39 -9.50 8.07 -5.20
N THR A 40 -9.10 9.11 -4.47
CA THR A 40 -8.23 10.16 -5.01
C THR A 40 -6.75 9.83 -4.88
N SER A 41 -6.41 8.96 -3.91
CA SER A 41 -5.04 8.51 -3.61
C SER A 41 -4.96 6.99 -3.60
N PRO A 42 -3.84 6.38 -4.05
CA PRO A 42 -3.68 4.93 -4.00
C PRO A 42 -3.70 4.42 -2.55
N SER A 43 -4.69 3.61 -2.22
CA SER A 43 -4.88 3.03 -0.88
C SER A 43 -5.03 1.51 -0.89
N PHE A 44 -5.06 0.89 -2.06
CA PHE A 44 -5.19 -0.54 -2.23
C PHE A 44 -3.84 -1.16 -2.56
N LYS A 45 -3.35 -2.05 -1.71
CA LYS A 45 -2.03 -2.69 -1.81
C LYS A 45 -2.16 -4.15 -2.24
N VAL A 46 -1.39 -4.55 -3.23
CA VAL A 46 -1.30 -5.93 -3.69
C VAL A 46 0.11 -6.46 -3.42
N PHE A 47 0.21 -7.48 -2.59
CA PHE A 47 1.45 -8.22 -2.31
C PHE A 47 1.63 -9.30 -3.37
N ARG A 48 2.63 -9.16 -4.24
CA ARG A 48 2.81 -10.05 -5.40
C ARG A 48 3.20 -11.47 -5.02
N GLU A 49 4.13 -11.64 -4.11
CA GLU A 49 4.61 -12.97 -3.68
C GLU A 49 3.55 -13.76 -2.93
N GLU A 50 2.82 -13.10 -2.04
CA GLU A 50 1.78 -13.72 -1.22
C GLU A 50 0.44 -13.84 -1.94
N ASN A 51 0.32 -13.17 -3.09
CA ASN A 51 -0.90 -13.04 -3.91
C ASN A 51 -2.13 -12.70 -3.05
N ARG A 52 -2.00 -11.64 -2.26
CA ARG A 52 -3.07 -11.09 -1.42
C ARG A 52 -3.12 -9.57 -1.53
N TRP A 53 -4.26 -9.01 -1.17
CA TRP A 53 -4.48 -7.58 -1.16
C TRP A 53 -4.88 -7.08 0.22
N TYR A 54 -4.64 -5.79 0.44
CA TYR A 54 -5.09 -5.05 1.61
C TYR A 54 -5.54 -3.65 1.18
N ASP A 55 -6.74 -3.25 1.59
CA ASP A 55 -7.27 -1.91 1.38
C ASP A 55 -7.15 -1.09 2.66
N PHE A 56 -6.28 -0.08 2.64
CA PHE A 56 -6.06 0.81 3.78
C PHE A 56 -7.21 1.78 4.04
N GLY A 57 -8.11 1.96 3.08
CA GLY A 57 -9.23 2.90 3.23
C GLY A 57 -10.36 2.36 4.10
N ASP A 58 -10.60 1.06 4.06
CA ASP A 58 -11.64 0.40 4.88
C ASP A 58 -11.10 -0.72 5.78
N GLY A 59 -9.78 -0.99 5.74
CA GLY A 59 -9.13 -2.01 6.55
C GLY A 59 -9.39 -3.45 6.12
N THR A 60 -9.97 -3.65 4.95
CA THR A 60 -10.29 -4.99 4.44
C THR A 60 -9.12 -5.62 3.69
N TYR A 61 -9.12 -6.95 3.64
CA TYR A 61 -8.09 -7.73 2.96
C TYR A 61 -8.66 -9.03 2.40
N GLY A 62 -7.92 -9.67 1.51
CA GLY A 62 -8.34 -10.93 0.94
C GLY A 62 -7.43 -11.45 -0.16
N ARG A 63 -7.96 -12.42 -0.89
CA ARG A 63 -7.33 -13.08 -2.04
C ARG A 63 -8.18 -12.90 -3.30
N ALA A 64 -7.89 -13.68 -4.35
CA ALA A 64 -8.57 -13.58 -5.65
C ALA A 64 -10.09 -13.72 -5.56
N GLY A 65 -10.59 -14.71 -4.83
CA GLY A 65 -12.03 -14.90 -4.64
C GLY A 65 -12.71 -13.71 -3.97
N ASP A 66 -12.10 -13.22 -2.87
CA ASP A 66 -12.64 -12.07 -2.12
C ASP A 66 -12.65 -10.79 -2.96
N LEU A 67 -11.62 -10.60 -3.81
CA LEU A 67 -11.55 -9.47 -4.74
C LEU A 67 -12.73 -9.49 -5.71
N VAL A 68 -12.92 -10.62 -6.41
CA VAL A 68 -13.98 -10.75 -7.42
C VAL A 68 -15.37 -10.66 -6.80
N MET A 69 -15.58 -11.29 -5.63
CA MET A 69 -16.85 -11.17 -4.89
C MET A 69 -17.22 -9.71 -4.60
N ARG A 70 -16.25 -8.88 -4.23
CA ARG A 70 -16.49 -7.46 -3.92
C ARG A 70 -16.63 -6.60 -5.16
N VAL A 71 -15.82 -6.81 -6.19
CA VAL A 71 -15.89 -6.04 -7.45
C VAL A 71 -17.21 -6.31 -8.17
N GLU A 72 -17.60 -7.58 -8.27
CA GLU A 72 -18.83 -8.01 -8.97
C GLU A 72 -20.08 -8.01 -8.08
N ASN A 73 -19.91 -7.75 -6.78
CA ASN A 73 -20.97 -7.89 -5.79
C ASN A 73 -21.71 -9.24 -5.89
N CYS A 74 -20.95 -10.32 -5.98
CA CYS A 74 -21.45 -11.67 -6.27
C CYS A 74 -21.10 -12.68 -5.17
N SER A 75 -21.74 -13.85 -5.21
CA SER A 75 -21.46 -14.95 -4.29
C SER A 75 -20.13 -15.66 -4.62
N PHE A 76 -19.56 -16.38 -3.65
CA PHE A 76 -18.31 -17.14 -3.83
C PHE A 76 -18.36 -18.11 -5.03
N PRO A 77 -19.41 -18.92 -5.25
CA PRO A 77 -19.51 -19.78 -6.43
C PRO A 77 -19.48 -19.02 -7.76
N GLN A 78 -20.10 -17.83 -7.79
CA GLN A 78 -20.10 -16.97 -8.96
C GLN A 78 -18.70 -16.39 -9.21
N ALA A 79 -18.03 -15.92 -8.19
CA ALA A 79 -16.65 -15.44 -8.26
C ALA A 79 -15.69 -16.53 -8.78
N MET A 80 -15.85 -17.78 -8.31
CA MET A 80 -15.05 -18.92 -8.78
C MET A 80 -15.31 -19.23 -10.27
N LYS A 81 -16.54 -19.07 -10.73
CA LYS A 81 -16.90 -19.25 -12.15
C LYS A 81 -16.26 -18.16 -13.01
N GLU A 82 -16.28 -16.92 -12.54
CA GLU A 82 -15.69 -15.78 -13.24
C GLU A 82 -14.16 -15.90 -13.33
N LEU A 83 -13.49 -16.24 -12.24
CA LEU A 83 -12.06 -16.54 -12.24
C LEU A 83 -11.70 -17.69 -13.18
N GLY A 84 -12.58 -18.70 -13.31
CA GLY A 84 -12.43 -19.78 -14.28
C GLY A 84 -12.48 -19.29 -15.72
N ARG A 85 -13.35 -18.33 -16.03
CA ARG A 85 -13.44 -17.71 -17.36
C ARG A 85 -12.20 -16.86 -17.67
N MET A 86 -11.75 -16.07 -16.71
CA MET A 86 -10.54 -15.25 -16.87
C MET A 86 -9.34 -16.13 -17.21
N ARG A 87 -9.17 -17.25 -16.50
CA ARG A 87 -8.06 -18.19 -16.74
C ARG A 87 -8.06 -18.82 -18.14
N THR A 88 -9.22 -19.04 -18.74
CA THR A 88 -9.39 -19.59 -20.09
C THR A 88 -9.34 -18.53 -21.19
N SER A 89 -9.32 -17.25 -20.84
CA SER A 89 -9.20 -16.16 -21.81
C SER A 89 -7.75 -16.04 -22.31
N PRO A 90 -7.51 -15.95 -23.63
CA PRO A 90 -6.17 -15.87 -24.21
C PRO A 90 -5.32 -14.69 -23.70
N GLN A 91 -5.96 -13.68 -23.15
CA GLN A 91 -5.31 -12.48 -22.62
C GLN A 91 -4.55 -12.70 -21.30
N LEU A 92 -4.89 -13.75 -20.53
CA LEU A 92 -4.20 -14.10 -19.28
C LEU A 92 -3.10 -15.16 -19.50
N SER A 93 -2.96 -15.71 -20.70
CA SER A 93 -2.04 -16.79 -21.03
C SER A 93 -0.62 -16.33 -21.41
N MET A 94 -0.36 -15.03 -21.38
CA MET A 94 0.99 -14.52 -21.55
C MET A 94 1.52 -14.10 -20.17
N PRO A 95 2.48 -14.87 -19.59
CA PRO A 95 3.38 -14.24 -18.63
C PRO A 95 4.10 -13.15 -19.43
N SER A 96 3.75 -11.90 -19.22
CA SER A 96 4.63 -10.80 -19.56
C SER A 96 5.90 -10.97 -18.72
N ILE A 97 6.77 -11.88 -19.18
CA ILE A 97 8.19 -11.78 -18.95
C ILE A 97 8.63 -10.55 -19.77
N ARG A 98 8.16 -9.38 -19.37
CA ARG A 98 9.00 -8.21 -19.55
C ARG A 98 10.16 -8.47 -18.61
N LYS A 99 11.33 -8.87 -19.21
CA LYS A 99 12.64 -8.63 -18.61
C LYS A 99 12.49 -7.38 -17.76
N PRO A 100 13.02 -7.38 -16.53
CA PRO A 100 13.20 -6.13 -15.84
C PRO A 100 14.03 -5.28 -16.82
N GLU A 101 13.37 -4.42 -17.57
CA GLU A 101 14.04 -3.21 -17.99
C GLU A 101 14.53 -2.66 -16.68
N THR A 102 15.80 -2.71 -16.49
CA THR A 102 16.51 -1.83 -15.59
C THR A 102 16.04 -0.44 -15.99
N VAL A 103 14.87 -0.08 -15.50
CA VAL A 103 14.52 1.29 -15.34
C VAL A 103 15.52 1.76 -14.29
N SER A 104 16.66 2.16 -14.79
CA SER A 104 17.50 3.17 -14.18
C SER A 104 16.69 4.47 -14.12
N GLY A 105 15.48 4.35 -13.68
CA GLY A 105 14.60 5.36 -13.17
C GLY A 105 15.03 5.49 -11.72
N ARG A 106 16.07 6.32 -11.51
CA ARG A 106 16.26 7.07 -10.28
C ARG A 106 14.87 7.27 -9.71
N LEU A 107 14.55 6.58 -8.58
CA LEU A 107 13.39 6.89 -7.75
C LEU A 107 13.27 8.40 -7.79
N PRO A 108 12.12 9.01 -8.15
CA PRO A 108 11.98 10.44 -8.06
C PRO A 108 12.48 10.77 -6.67
N ALA A 109 13.59 11.47 -6.59
CA ALA A 109 14.27 11.77 -5.35
C ALA A 109 13.15 12.24 -4.42
N ALA A 110 12.96 11.55 -3.31
CA ALA A 110 11.94 11.91 -2.34
C ALA A 110 12.08 13.40 -2.19
N ALA A 111 11.00 14.16 -2.45
CA ALA A 111 11.08 15.61 -2.47
C ALA A 111 11.84 16.01 -1.21
N PRO A 112 12.96 16.73 -1.31
CA PRO A 112 13.88 16.87 -0.21
C PRO A 112 13.11 17.39 1.00
N MET A 113 13.18 16.63 2.08
CA MET A 113 12.61 17.03 3.36
C MET A 113 13.59 18.00 3.99
N THR A 114 13.14 19.21 4.22
CA THR A 114 13.94 20.19 4.96
C THR A 114 13.59 20.09 6.43
N VAL A 115 14.58 19.78 7.25
CA VAL A 115 14.46 19.86 8.71
C VAL A 115 14.56 21.32 9.10
N LEU A 116 13.49 21.85 9.69
CA LEU A 116 13.41 23.26 10.12
C LEU A 116 13.96 23.45 11.51
N LYS A 117 13.66 22.50 12.40
CA LYS A 117 13.95 22.64 13.82
C LYS A 117 14.03 21.25 14.48
N VAL A 118 14.93 21.09 15.41
CA VAL A 118 15.06 19.94 16.30
C VAL A 118 15.09 20.45 17.73
N ILE A 119 14.13 20.03 18.56
CA ILE A 119 13.99 20.49 19.95
C ILE A 119 13.65 19.33 20.88
N PRO A 120 13.83 19.49 22.20
CA PRO A 120 13.28 18.54 23.15
C PRO A 120 11.76 18.36 22.97
N VAL A 121 11.27 17.14 23.17
CA VAL A 121 9.85 16.81 22.93
C VAL A 121 8.94 17.61 23.89
N GLN A 122 8.17 18.52 23.33
CA GLN A 122 7.21 19.37 24.05
C GLN A 122 5.78 19.22 23.50
N ASN A 123 5.63 18.74 22.27
CA ASN A 123 4.34 18.61 21.61
C ASN A 123 3.48 17.54 22.29
N ARG A 124 2.35 17.96 22.84
CA ARG A 124 1.42 17.10 23.56
C ARG A 124 0.89 15.97 22.67
N HIS A 125 0.61 16.22 21.41
CA HIS A 125 0.11 15.18 20.49
C HIS A 125 1.14 14.06 20.26
N LEU A 126 2.44 14.37 20.25
CA LEU A 126 3.47 13.36 20.14
C LEU A 126 3.59 12.53 21.42
N LEU A 127 3.42 13.15 22.58
CA LEU A 127 3.40 12.45 23.88
C LEU A 127 2.16 11.56 24.02
N ASP A 128 0.99 12.08 23.64
CA ASP A 128 -0.27 11.32 23.65
C ASP A 128 -0.19 10.12 22.66
N TYR A 129 0.41 10.32 21.49
CA TYR A 129 0.67 9.23 20.56
C TYR A 129 1.58 8.16 21.15
N ALA A 130 2.67 8.52 21.80
CA ALA A 130 3.58 7.58 22.46
C ALA A 130 2.86 6.83 23.59
N ALA A 131 2.09 7.54 24.41
CA ALA A 131 1.29 6.95 25.49
C ALA A 131 0.26 5.94 24.95
N SER A 132 -0.39 6.23 23.82
CA SER A 132 -1.31 5.31 23.16
C SER A 132 -0.64 4.01 22.68
N ARG A 133 0.69 4.03 22.52
CA ARG A 133 1.54 2.87 22.18
C ARG A 133 2.17 2.21 23.42
N GLY A 134 1.81 2.64 24.62
CA GLY A 134 2.35 2.12 25.87
C GLY A 134 3.76 2.61 26.20
N ILE A 135 4.23 3.69 25.55
CA ILE A 135 5.54 4.28 25.80
C ILE A 135 5.39 5.44 26.78
N ASP A 136 6.12 5.35 27.89
CA ASP A 136 6.11 6.40 28.91
C ASP A 136 6.68 7.72 28.37
N GLY A 137 6.04 8.83 28.72
CA GLY A 137 6.43 10.16 28.28
C GLY A 137 7.82 10.60 28.77
N GLU A 138 8.30 10.09 29.92
CA GLU A 138 9.67 10.35 30.38
C GLU A 138 10.70 9.66 29.50
N ILE A 139 10.42 8.43 29.06
CA ILE A 139 11.24 7.70 28.10
C ILE A 139 11.33 8.48 26.78
N VAL A 140 10.18 8.97 26.29
CA VAL A 140 10.15 9.78 25.05
C VAL A 140 11.00 11.03 25.20
N ARG A 141 10.87 11.77 26.30
CA ARG A 141 11.69 12.99 26.54
C ARG A 141 13.17 12.72 26.69
N LYS A 142 13.54 11.54 27.19
CA LYS A 142 14.94 11.16 27.42
C LYS A 142 15.65 10.71 26.15
N TYR A 143 14.96 9.99 25.26
CA TYR A 143 15.57 9.31 24.11
C TYR A 143 15.13 9.85 22.76
N CYS A 144 14.13 10.73 22.71
CA CYS A 144 13.62 11.29 21.48
C CYS A 144 13.76 12.81 21.44
N VAL A 145 13.74 13.32 20.22
CA VAL A 145 13.66 14.74 19.92
C VAL A 145 12.43 15.01 19.08
N GLU A 146 11.89 16.21 19.18
CA GLU A 146 10.82 16.69 18.30
C GLU A 146 11.46 17.30 17.06
N VAL A 147 11.16 16.74 15.90
CA VAL A 147 11.68 17.18 14.61
C VAL A 147 10.55 17.89 13.86
N HIS A 148 10.78 19.14 13.54
CA HIS A 148 9.91 19.91 12.66
C HIS A 148 10.50 19.91 11.25
N SER A 149 9.67 19.59 10.26
CA SER A 149 10.11 19.46 8.88
C SER A 149 9.03 19.95 7.92
N CYS A 150 9.45 20.35 6.73
CA CYS A 150 8.54 20.60 5.62
C CYS A 150 9.07 19.91 4.35
N PHE A 151 8.19 19.70 3.39
CA PHE A 151 8.52 19.20 2.07
C PHE A 151 8.32 20.33 1.05
N GLU A 152 9.19 20.46 0.06
CA GLU A 152 9.07 21.50 -0.97
C GLU A 152 7.68 21.52 -1.66
N ARG A 153 7.09 20.33 -1.85
CA ARG A 153 5.76 20.19 -2.46
C ARG A 153 4.60 20.44 -1.49
N ASN A 154 4.87 20.51 -0.19
CA ASN A 154 3.88 20.77 0.84
C ASN A 154 4.52 21.56 1.96
N PRO A 155 4.43 22.90 1.91
CA PRO A 155 5.09 23.80 2.86
C PRO A 155 4.47 23.77 4.26
N ARG A 156 3.44 22.95 4.51
CA ARG A 156 2.90 22.79 5.86
C ARG A 156 3.95 22.12 6.75
N GLU A 157 4.26 22.77 7.84
CA GLU A 157 5.12 22.23 8.89
C GLU A 157 4.54 20.94 9.44
N LYS A 158 5.37 19.91 9.51
CA LYS A 158 5.06 18.61 10.10
C LYS A 158 6.04 18.37 11.23
N TYR A 159 5.57 17.71 12.28
CA TYR A 159 6.38 17.32 13.41
C TYR A 159 6.35 15.81 13.62
N ALA A 160 7.45 15.27 14.07
CA ALA A 160 7.64 13.84 14.31
C ALA A 160 8.58 13.62 15.51
N LEU A 161 8.53 12.42 16.09
CA LEU A 161 9.56 11.96 17.01
C LEU A 161 10.76 11.47 16.21
N GLY A 162 11.93 11.99 16.53
CA GLY A 162 13.22 11.56 16.00
C GLY A 162 14.07 10.96 17.10
N PHE A 163 15.02 10.10 16.69
CA PHE A 163 16.06 9.61 17.58
C PHE A 163 17.37 10.32 17.19
N ALA A 164 18.11 10.81 18.18
CA ALA A 164 19.46 11.28 17.95
C ALA A 164 20.33 10.05 17.64
N ASN A 165 20.91 10.01 16.46
CA ASN A 165 21.97 9.06 16.14
C ASN A 165 23.29 9.77 16.36
N ASP A 166 24.11 9.25 17.29
CA ASP A 166 25.49 9.68 17.48
C ASP A 166 26.37 9.22 16.31
#